data_4e7d50a4b53d812381442659df09d85b
#
_entry.id   4e7d50a4b53d812381442659df09d85b
#
_cell.length_a   1.000
_cell.length_b   1.000
_cell.length_c   1.000
_cell.angle_alpha   90.00
_cell.angle_beta   90.00
_cell.angle_gamma   90.00
#
_symmetry.space_group_name_H-M   'P 1'
#
loop_
_entity.id
_entity.type
_entity.pdbx_description
1 polymer ?
#
loop_
_entity_poly.entity_id
_entity_poly.type
_entity_poly.pdbx_seq_one_letter_code
_entity_poly.pdbx_strand_id
1 'polypeptide(L)'
;MNSDKKSFKWNVILDGNEVTDLSECIDGSLDSDKNTIKLKKSGRYTFECEVADETGRTFGDSKSIVVYPVPELMFETPEVVYTDSKFPVIVETDLSGYDINWLISKDNGDSKIYTEYTDFVLNEYGGDIQLLNSGEYTLTLSAVDTTGRKFEYSRNIKVIPVANFTFTMPSVAHTDTDVNIVSEIINADKVEVQWTISKDGMEKAYTEYADGNLTSDGGSICFKTDGEYTVYARFKDNAGRTYETSQTIKIYKVPVVEYINNPLPSYSYTDNDIEVKPDIKNIDGLNIDWYINNKSYAEYVSGKLDNNGGKIRFKQQGNYTVTASITDETGRIFKYDVQLDIYPVLYIGIEIPSYSHTDTNVQVNVNTEEVNDKTIDW
;
A
#
# COMPACT_ATOMS: atom_id res chain seq x y z
N MET A 1 89.63 10.94 31.13
CA MET A 1 89.79 11.77 29.95
C MET A 1 88.35 12.06 29.47
N ASN A 2 87.98 13.32 29.48
CA ASN A 2 86.56 13.74 29.22
C ASN A 2 86.27 13.72 27.73
N SER A 3 85.35 12.87 27.37
CA SER A 3 84.91 12.69 25.97
C SER A 3 83.75 13.63 25.60
N ASP A 4 83.64 14.83 26.15
CA ASP A 4 82.39 15.63 26.15
C ASP A 4 82.26 16.60 24.97
N LYS A 5 83.09 16.51 23.91
CA LYS A 5 82.98 17.30 22.69
C LYS A 5 83.08 16.42 21.44
N LYS A 6 82.12 15.53 21.25
CA LYS A 6 81.96 14.84 19.96
C LYS A 6 81.10 15.70 19.05
N SER A 7 81.59 15.98 17.84
CA SER A 7 80.78 16.55 16.81
C SER A 7 80.30 15.43 15.89
N PHE A 8 79.00 15.32 15.75
CA PHE A 8 78.39 14.37 14.83
C PHE A 8 78.03 15.08 13.52
N LYS A 9 78.44 14.52 12.39
CA LYS A 9 78.07 14.97 11.08
C LYS A 9 77.20 13.86 10.46
N TRP A 10 75.95 14.19 10.18
CA TRP A 10 75.01 13.28 9.56
C TRP A 10 74.81 13.60 8.10
N ASN A 11 74.79 12.59 7.25
CA ASN A 11 74.36 12.62 5.88
C ASN A 11 73.23 11.63 5.72
N VAL A 12 72.15 12.05 5.00
CA VAL A 12 70.97 11.22 4.78
C VAL A 12 70.75 11.10 3.26
N ILE A 13 70.70 9.88 2.80
CA ILE A 13 70.47 9.53 1.41
C ILE A 13 69.10 8.87 1.31
N LEU A 14 68.20 9.35 0.43
CA LEU A 14 66.93 8.77 0.12
C LEU A 14 66.91 8.27 -1.34
N ASP A 15 66.72 6.96 -1.50
CA ASP A 15 66.67 6.31 -2.81
C ASP A 15 67.92 6.61 -3.67
N GLY A 16 69.08 6.70 -3.05
CA GLY A 16 70.35 6.96 -3.71
C GLY A 16 70.67 8.45 -3.93
N ASN A 17 69.80 9.37 -3.56
CA ASN A 17 70.00 10.81 -3.63
C ASN A 17 70.26 11.42 -2.26
N GLU A 18 71.26 12.28 -2.15
CA GLU A 18 71.54 13.02 -0.94
C GLU A 18 70.43 14.00 -0.60
N VAL A 19 69.96 13.99 0.65
CA VAL A 19 68.91 14.91 1.11
C VAL A 19 69.55 16.17 1.64
N THR A 20 69.48 17.25 0.89
CA THR A 20 70.09 18.55 1.22
C THR A 20 69.30 19.32 2.29
N ASP A 21 67.97 19.16 2.31
CA ASP A 21 67.08 19.70 3.36
C ASP A 21 66.42 18.57 4.12
N LEU A 22 66.92 18.25 5.29
CA LEU A 22 66.41 17.18 6.11
C LEU A 22 64.96 17.40 6.57
N SER A 23 64.51 18.66 6.66
CA SER A 23 63.18 19.01 7.12
C SER A 23 62.08 18.50 6.17
N GLU A 24 62.41 18.26 4.88
CA GLU A 24 61.48 17.67 3.92
C GLU A 24 61.22 16.18 4.14
N CYS A 25 62.14 15.48 4.73
CA CYS A 25 62.12 14.02 4.86
C CYS A 25 62.05 13.55 6.31
N ILE A 26 62.44 14.37 7.27
CA ILE A 26 62.58 14.03 8.67
C ILE A 26 61.90 15.05 9.54
N ASP A 27 61.19 14.61 10.56
CA ASP A 27 60.71 15.39 11.68
C ASP A 27 61.53 15.04 12.91
N GLY A 28 62.17 16.05 13.52
CA GLY A 28 63.16 15.90 14.55
C GLY A 28 64.54 16.39 14.11
N SER A 29 65.60 16.21 14.94
CA SER A 29 66.98 16.61 14.65
C SER A 29 67.93 15.42 14.76
N LEU A 30 69.03 15.51 14.00
CA LEU A 30 70.19 14.59 14.02
C LEU A 30 71.41 15.36 14.48
N ASP A 31 71.53 15.60 15.80
CA ASP A 31 72.56 16.47 16.38
C ASP A 31 73.32 15.88 17.61
N SER A 32 72.94 14.68 18.03
CA SER A 32 73.43 14.06 19.22
C SER A 32 73.67 12.56 19.03
N ASP A 33 74.19 11.91 20.05
CA ASP A 33 74.48 10.46 20.14
C ASP A 33 73.19 9.64 20.28
N LYS A 34 72.04 10.31 20.59
CA LYS A 34 70.71 9.70 20.70
C LYS A 34 69.67 10.63 20.08
N ASN A 35 69.24 10.26 18.92
CA ASN A 35 68.21 11.02 18.18
C ASN A 35 66.93 10.19 18.03
N THR A 36 65.79 10.83 18.19
CA THR A 36 64.46 10.25 17.81
C THR A 36 63.90 11.08 16.68
N ILE A 37 63.65 10.44 15.55
CA ILE A 37 63.15 11.10 14.36
C ILE A 37 61.94 10.35 13.80
N LYS A 38 61.06 11.06 13.09
CA LYS A 38 59.98 10.49 12.27
C LYS A 38 60.31 10.72 10.81
N LEU A 39 60.27 9.65 10.00
CA LEU A 39 60.50 9.72 8.56
C LEU A 39 59.19 10.05 7.86
N LYS A 40 59.17 11.08 7.01
CA LYS A 40 57.95 11.63 6.36
C LYS A 40 57.70 11.05 4.98
N LYS A 41 58.74 10.62 4.26
CA LYS A 41 58.66 10.04 2.91
C LYS A 41 58.94 8.55 2.97
N SER A 42 58.26 7.79 2.12
CA SER A 42 58.64 6.38 1.88
C SER A 42 59.86 6.29 0.99
N GLY A 43 60.58 5.18 1.07
CA GLY A 43 61.79 4.94 0.28
C GLY A 43 62.88 4.28 1.12
N ARG A 44 64.06 4.08 0.51
CA ARG A 44 65.24 3.53 1.16
C ARG A 44 66.12 4.64 1.71
N TYR A 45 66.09 4.86 3.02
CA TYR A 45 66.98 5.79 3.70
C TYR A 45 68.30 5.10 4.05
N THR A 46 69.44 5.78 3.76
CA THR A 46 70.76 5.42 4.28
C THR A 46 71.23 6.59 5.14
N PHE A 47 71.48 6.32 6.42
CA PHE A 47 72.00 7.28 7.37
C PHE A 47 73.51 7.01 7.48
N GLU A 48 74.32 8.04 7.20
CA GLU A 48 75.75 8.03 7.34
C GLU A 48 76.09 8.99 8.50
N CYS A 49 76.87 8.53 9.45
CA CYS A 49 77.30 9.35 10.57
C CYS A 49 78.84 9.36 10.67
N GLU A 50 79.41 10.52 10.66
CA GLU A 50 80.80 10.74 10.90
C GLU A 50 80.99 11.41 12.29
N VAL A 51 81.96 10.91 13.06
CA VAL A 51 82.32 11.49 14.34
C VAL A 51 83.82 11.78 14.32
N ALA A 52 84.19 13.00 14.66
CA ALA A 52 85.58 13.40 14.81
C ALA A 52 86.02 13.30 16.30
N ASP A 53 87.22 12.75 16.55
CA ASP A 53 87.82 12.75 17.86
C ASP A 53 88.61 14.06 18.14
N GLU A 54 89.08 14.22 19.33
CA GLU A 54 89.79 15.44 19.73
C GLU A 54 91.13 15.64 18.95
N THR A 55 91.64 14.63 18.23
CA THR A 55 92.79 14.71 17.37
C THR A 55 92.50 15.02 15.92
N GLY A 56 91.19 15.17 15.57
CA GLY A 56 90.75 15.43 14.23
C GLY A 56 90.59 14.16 13.36
N ARG A 57 90.70 12.97 13.93
CA ARG A 57 90.46 11.72 13.19
C ARG A 57 88.93 11.47 13.08
N THR A 58 88.43 11.14 11.90
CA THR A 58 87.06 10.85 11.63
C THR A 58 86.83 9.33 11.59
N PHE A 59 85.69 8.92 12.13
CA PHE A 59 85.19 7.55 12.12
C PHE A 59 83.74 7.64 11.64
N GLY A 60 83.37 6.79 10.69
CA GLY A 60 82.02 6.78 10.14
C GLY A 60 81.44 5.38 10.10
N ASP A 61 80.16 5.30 10.18
CA ASP A 61 79.32 4.11 9.88
C ASP A 61 78.03 4.51 9.16
N SER A 62 77.46 3.55 8.43
CA SER A 62 76.22 3.77 7.72
C SER A 62 75.23 2.62 7.91
N LYS A 63 73.97 2.96 8.00
CA LYS A 63 72.85 1.99 8.07
C LYS A 63 71.66 2.42 7.18
N SER A 64 71.06 1.41 6.60
CA SER A 64 69.84 1.65 5.75
C SER A 64 68.61 1.10 6.45
N ILE A 65 67.48 1.81 6.21
CA ILE A 65 66.15 1.39 6.59
C ILE A 65 65.23 1.60 5.39
N VAL A 66 64.29 0.70 5.17
CA VAL A 66 63.21 0.88 4.17
C VAL A 66 61.98 1.40 4.93
N VAL A 67 61.45 2.48 4.44
CA VAL A 67 60.22 3.13 4.96
C VAL A 67 59.11 2.92 3.98
N TYR A 68 58.09 2.22 4.41
CA TYR A 68 56.89 1.95 3.59
C TYR A 68 55.89 3.09 3.75
N PRO A 69 55.12 3.41 2.68
CA PRO A 69 54.06 4.39 2.80
C PRO A 69 52.94 3.87 3.73
N VAL A 70 52.26 4.80 4.38
CA VAL A 70 51.01 4.53 5.08
C VAL A 70 49.87 4.87 4.08
N PRO A 71 49.07 3.89 3.67
CA PRO A 71 47.96 4.17 2.74
C PRO A 71 46.90 4.97 3.49
N GLU A 72 46.30 5.93 2.80
CA GLU A 72 45.08 6.58 3.23
C GLU A 72 43.90 5.77 2.69
N LEU A 73 43.46 4.76 3.47
CA LEU A 73 42.37 3.89 3.06
C LEU A 73 41.08 4.67 3.06
N MET A 74 40.36 4.61 1.93
CA MET A 74 39.03 5.19 1.78
C MET A 74 38.22 4.42 0.77
N PHE A 75 36.93 4.22 1.07
CA PHE A 75 35.96 3.76 0.10
C PHE A 75 34.62 4.47 0.33
N GLU A 76 33.84 4.58 -0.71
CA GLU A 76 32.49 5.13 -0.66
C GLU A 76 31.43 4.03 -0.84
N THR A 77 30.33 4.20 -0.13
CA THR A 77 29.13 3.34 -0.19
C THR A 77 27.92 4.12 0.35
N PRO A 78 26.70 3.83 -0.09
CA PRO A 78 25.50 4.42 0.47
C PRO A 78 25.35 4.11 1.97
N GLU A 79 24.87 5.09 2.76
CA GLU A 79 24.61 4.92 4.18
C GLU A 79 23.34 4.10 4.47
N VAL A 80 22.36 4.13 3.54
CA VAL A 80 21.07 3.43 3.66
C VAL A 80 20.76 2.70 2.34
N VAL A 81 20.44 1.41 2.47
CA VAL A 81 20.09 0.56 1.33
C VAL A 81 18.93 -0.37 1.70
N TYR A 82 18.32 -1.00 0.71
CA TYR A 82 17.26 -1.99 0.92
C TYR A 82 17.74 -3.41 0.69
N THR A 83 17.08 -4.38 1.32
CA THR A 83 17.41 -5.81 1.18
C THR A 83 17.29 -6.33 -0.26
N ASP A 84 16.50 -5.68 -1.12
CA ASP A 84 16.31 -6.04 -2.53
C ASP A 84 17.25 -5.30 -3.50
N SER A 85 18.09 -4.40 -3.00
CA SER A 85 18.87 -3.49 -3.84
C SER A 85 20.36 -3.82 -3.81
N LYS A 86 20.97 -3.85 -4.99
CA LYS A 86 22.42 -3.82 -5.11
C LYS A 86 22.92 -2.40 -4.94
N PHE A 87 24.09 -2.25 -4.36
CA PHE A 87 24.72 -0.96 -4.17
C PHE A 87 26.22 -1.02 -4.37
N PRO A 88 26.84 0.06 -4.86
CA PRO A 88 28.27 0.10 -5.12
C PRO A 88 29.07 0.29 -3.84
N VAL A 89 30.25 -0.34 -3.81
CA VAL A 89 31.37 -0.05 -2.93
C VAL A 89 32.52 0.38 -3.82
N ILE A 90 33.00 1.61 -3.70
CA ILE A 90 34.00 2.19 -4.58
C ILE A 90 35.26 2.51 -3.78
N VAL A 91 36.37 1.87 -4.09
CA VAL A 91 37.66 2.15 -3.45
C VAL A 91 38.37 3.24 -4.21
N GLU A 92 38.76 4.31 -3.51
CA GLU A 92 39.44 5.47 -4.11
C GLU A 92 40.95 5.43 -3.92
N THR A 93 41.46 4.56 -3.03
CA THR A 93 42.88 4.41 -2.73
C THR A 93 43.54 3.43 -3.67
N ASP A 94 44.75 3.75 -4.17
CA ASP A 94 45.59 2.75 -4.85
C ASP A 94 46.12 1.75 -3.82
N LEU A 95 45.69 0.52 -3.95
CA LEU A 95 46.04 -0.60 -3.05
C LEU A 95 47.00 -1.60 -3.70
N SER A 96 47.69 -1.22 -4.78
CA SER A 96 48.70 -2.07 -5.41
C SER A 96 49.80 -2.47 -4.42
N GLY A 97 50.03 -3.77 -4.28
CA GLY A 97 51.02 -4.31 -3.37
C GLY A 97 50.58 -4.55 -1.94
N TYR A 98 49.31 -4.36 -1.66
CA TYR A 98 48.71 -4.75 -0.38
C TYR A 98 47.90 -6.05 -0.54
N ASP A 99 47.87 -6.86 0.54
CA ASP A 99 46.93 -7.98 0.65
C ASP A 99 45.60 -7.44 1.20
N ILE A 100 44.50 -7.59 0.41
CA ILE A 100 43.23 -6.96 0.66
C ILE A 100 42.22 -7.97 1.17
N ASN A 101 41.56 -7.61 2.28
CA ASN A 101 40.44 -8.36 2.82
C ASN A 101 39.26 -7.44 3.14
N TRP A 102 38.05 -7.92 2.81
CA TRP A 102 36.82 -7.28 3.18
C TRP A 102 36.17 -8.04 4.34
N LEU A 103 35.85 -7.30 5.42
CA LEU A 103 35.17 -7.81 6.58
C LEU A 103 33.85 -7.09 6.76
N ILE A 104 32.86 -7.78 7.34
CA ILE A 104 31.58 -7.19 7.68
C ILE A 104 31.17 -7.66 9.07
N SER A 105 30.57 -6.76 9.83
CA SER A 105 29.86 -7.09 11.07
C SER A 105 28.43 -6.62 10.98
N LYS A 106 27.51 -7.33 11.63
CA LYS A 106 26.10 -6.99 11.71
C LYS A 106 25.72 -6.75 13.16
N ASP A 107 24.96 -5.65 13.41
CA ASP A 107 24.37 -5.28 14.70
C ASP A 107 25.43 -5.29 15.85
N ASN A 108 26.65 -4.77 15.58
CA ASN A 108 27.81 -4.76 16.47
C ASN A 108 28.30 -6.16 16.91
N GLY A 109 27.96 -7.18 16.14
CA GLY A 109 28.49 -8.54 16.33
C GLY A 109 29.95 -8.70 15.86
N ASP A 110 30.44 -9.92 15.87
CA ASP A 110 31.81 -10.24 15.42
C ASP A 110 31.97 -9.95 13.92
N SER A 111 33.15 -9.40 13.58
CA SER A 111 33.51 -9.20 12.17
C SER A 111 33.78 -10.54 11.49
N LYS A 112 33.17 -10.76 10.35
CA LYS A 112 33.28 -11.96 9.51
C LYS A 112 33.69 -11.60 8.10
N ILE A 113 34.09 -12.61 7.31
CA ILE A 113 34.32 -12.42 5.89
C ILE A 113 32.98 -12.01 5.24
N TYR A 114 33.02 -10.97 4.40
CA TYR A 114 31.80 -10.38 3.79
C TYR A 114 30.96 -11.41 3.01
N THR A 115 31.56 -12.45 2.43
CA THR A 115 30.88 -13.53 1.70
C THR A 115 29.90 -14.35 2.56
N GLU A 116 29.93 -14.23 3.89
CA GLU A 116 28.91 -14.83 4.75
C GLU A 116 27.56 -14.09 4.65
N TYR A 117 27.54 -12.86 4.14
CA TYR A 117 26.36 -12.00 4.08
C TYR A 117 25.90 -11.68 2.66
N THR A 118 26.73 -11.98 1.65
CA THR A 118 26.44 -11.70 0.24
C THR A 118 27.18 -12.68 -0.67
N ASP A 119 26.56 -13.02 -1.81
CA ASP A 119 27.16 -13.83 -2.89
C ASP A 119 27.98 -13.00 -3.89
N PHE A 120 28.02 -11.68 -3.73
CA PHE A 120 28.74 -10.76 -4.60
C PHE A 120 30.21 -10.66 -4.19
N VAL A 121 31.08 -10.29 -5.13
CA VAL A 121 32.52 -10.26 -4.95
C VAL A 121 33.02 -8.83 -4.86
N LEU A 122 33.78 -8.51 -3.80
CA LEU A 122 34.56 -7.29 -3.67
C LEU A 122 36.04 -7.58 -3.94
N ASN A 123 36.70 -6.70 -4.67
CA ASN A 123 38.13 -6.75 -4.95
C ASN A 123 38.82 -5.46 -4.49
N GLU A 124 40.07 -5.21 -4.92
CA GLU A 124 40.84 -4.01 -4.56
C GLU A 124 40.24 -2.70 -5.08
N TYR A 125 39.34 -2.75 -6.04
CA TYR A 125 38.61 -1.58 -6.58
C TYR A 125 37.21 -1.45 -6.00
N GLY A 126 36.79 -2.38 -5.16
CA GLY A 126 35.43 -2.50 -4.65
C GLY A 126 34.55 -3.43 -5.49
N GLY A 127 33.31 -3.06 -5.74
CA GLY A 127 32.33 -3.84 -6.50
C GLY A 127 30.90 -3.57 -6.05
N ASP A 128 29.94 -4.22 -6.66
CA ASP A 128 28.53 -4.17 -6.24
C ASP A 128 28.26 -5.29 -5.25
N ILE A 129 27.53 -4.98 -4.16
CA ILE A 129 27.05 -5.99 -3.22
C ILE A 129 25.56 -5.79 -2.93
N GLN A 130 24.91 -6.84 -2.41
CA GLN A 130 23.53 -6.84 -1.90
C GLN A 130 23.50 -7.55 -0.55
N LEU A 131 22.87 -6.95 0.44
CA LEU A 131 22.69 -7.52 1.78
C LEU A 131 21.22 -7.92 1.96
N LEU A 132 20.96 -9.23 2.08
CA LEU A 132 19.60 -9.79 2.06
C LEU A 132 18.84 -9.64 3.38
N ASN A 133 19.54 -9.39 4.47
CA ASN A 133 18.94 -9.26 5.80
C ASN A 133 19.03 -7.82 6.29
N SER A 134 17.95 -7.29 6.86
CA SER A 134 17.94 -5.97 7.48
C SER A 134 18.82 -5.93 8.74
N GLY A 135 19.34 -4.74 9.07
CA GLY A 135 20.18 -4.50 10.24
C GLY A 135 21.16 -3.37 10.03
N GLU A 136 21.98 -3.10 11.06
CA GLU A 136 23.09 -2.16 10.99
C GLU A 136 24.37 -2.94 10.69
N TYR A 137 24.98 -2.64 9.57
CA TYR A 137 26.22 -3.29 9.13
C TYR A 137 27.39 -2.33 9.20
N THR A 138 28.57 -2.85 9.55
CA THR A 138 29.83 -2.15 9.40
C THR A 138 30.69 -2.93 8.39
N LEU A 139 30.92 -2.33 7.23
CA LEU A 139 31.81 -2.85 6.20
C LEU A 139 33.21 -2.30 6.45
N THR A 140 34.25 -3.18 6.50
CA THR A 140 35.63 -2.83 6.77
C THR A 140 36.51 -3.31 5.64
N LEU A 141 37.26 -2.39 5.06
CA LEU A 141 38.42 -2.66 4.18
C LEU A 141 39.65 -2.83 5.04
N SER A 142 40.33 -3.97 4.92
CA SER A 142 41.59 -4.29 5.59
C SER A 142 42.68 -4.50 4.54
N ALA A 143 43.76 -3.75 4.65
CA ALA A 143 44.94 -3.85 3.79
C ALA A 143 46.16 -4.21 4.64
N VAL A 144 46.92 -5.22 4.23
CA VAL A 144 48.14 -5.66 4.88
C VAL A 144 49.31 -5.41 3.94
N ASP A 145 50.33 -4.68 4.39
CA ASP A 145 51.53 -4.43 3.58
C ASP A 145 52.51 -5.63 3.64
N THR A 146 53.59 -5.57 2.86
CA THR A 146 54.62 -6.60 2.78
C THR A 146 55.40 -6.83 4.09
N THR A 147 55.24 -5.94 5.08
CA THR A 147 55.84 -6.07 6.40
C THR A 147 54.92 -6.74 7.42
N GLY A 148 53.65 -6.99 7.02
CA GLY A 148 52.60 -7.54 7.89
C GLY A 148 51.87 -6.47 8.70
N ARG A 149 52.08 -5.18 8.43
CA ARG A 149 51.36 -4.10 9.08
C ARG A 149 49.95 -3.98 8.48
N LYS A 150 48.93 -3.96 9.35
CA LYS A 150 47.55 -3.87 9.01
C LYS A 150 47.03 -2.42 9.07
N PHE A 151 46.21 -2.05 8.08
CA PHE A 151 45.49 -0.80 7.96
C PHE A 151 44.03 -1.11 7.77
N GLU A 152 43.15 -0.34 8.37
CA GLU A 152 41.70 -0.58 8.29
C GLU A 152 40.93 0.74 8.12
N TYR A 153 39.84 0.67 7.32
CA TYR A 153 38.87 1.74 7.17
C TYR A 153 37.47 1.14 7.14
N SER A 154 36.50 1.77 7.82
CA SER A 154 35.15 1.23 7.98
C SER A 154 34.08 2.24 7.67
N ARG A 155 32.96 1.75 7.14
CA ARG A 155 31.73 2.50 6.90
C ARG A 155 30.53 1.75 7.47
N ASN A 156 29.57 2.49 8.03
CA ASN A 156 28.31 1.94 8.48
C ASN A 156 27.28 1.99 7.37
N ILE A 157 26.50 0.92 7.26
CA ILE A 157 25.44 0.75 6.25
C ILE A 157 24.20 0.26 6.97
N LYS A 158 23.13 1.04 6.89
CA LYS A 158 21.81 0.62 7.38
C LYS A 158 21.05 -0.09 6.29
N VAL A 159 20.72 -1.36 6.50
CA VAL A 159 19.92 -2.17 5.58
C VAL A 159 18.48 -2.21 6.05
N ILE A 160 17.58 -1.69 5.23
CA ILE A 160 16.13 -1.61 5.51
C ILE A 160 15.42 -2.76 4.79
N PRO A 161 14.50 -3.48 5.46
CA PRO A 161 13.67 -4.47 4.78
C PRO A 161 12.71 -3.78 3.81
N VAL A 162 12.43 -4.44 2.69
CA VAL A 162 11.39 -3.96 1.77
C VAL A 162 10.02 -4.13 2.42
N ALA A 163 9.22 -3.09 2.40
CA ALA A 163 7.86 -3.17 2.88
C ALA A 163 6.99 -4.01 1.94
N ASN A 164 6.09 -4.80 2.51
CA ASN A 164 4.99 -5.43 1.78
C ASN A 164 3.71 -4.68 2.13
N PHE A 165 3.01 -4.19 1.11
CA PHE A 165 1.81 -3.40 1.25
C PHE A 165 0.66 -3.99 0.43
N THR A 166 -0.39 -4.41 1.10
CA THR A 166 -1.61 -4.94 0.50
C THR A 166 -2.83 -4.36 1.20
N PHE A 167 -3.97 -4.39 0.53
CA PHE A 167 -5.27 -4.20 1.17
C PHE A 167 -6.30 -5.11 0.52
N THR A 168 -7.40 -5.35 1.23
CA THR A 168 -8.54 -6.13 0.75
C THR A 168 -9.82 -5.30 0.84
N MET A 169 -10.69 -5.47 -0.16
CA MET A 169 -12.04 -4.90 -0.19
C MET A 169 -12.97 -5.77 -1.05
N PRO A 170 -14.31 -5.65 -0.94
CA PRO A 170 -15.23 -6.29 -1.87
C PRO A 170 -15.00 -5.85 -3.31
N SER A 171 -15.24 -6.74 -4.28
CA SER A 171 -15.16 -6.41 -5.71
C SER A 171 -16.44 -5.75 -6.25
N VAL A 172 -17.53 -5.81 -5.49
CA VAL A 172 -18.83 -5.20 -5.81
C VAL A 172 -19.48 -4.62 -4.56
N ALA A 173 -20.22 -3.52 -4.73
CA ALA A 173 -21.06 -2.92 -3.69
C ALA A 173 -22.18 -2.07 -4.31
N HIS A 174 -22.97 -1.39 -3.50
CA HIS A 174 -24.01 -0.47 -3.91
C HIS A 174 -23.79 0.92 -3.34
N THR A 175 -24.46 1.92 -3.91
CA THR A 175 -24.37 3.32 -3.44
C THR A 175 -24.94 3.56 -2.04
N ASP A 176 -25.61 2.59 -1.43
CA ASP A 176 -26.14 2.61 -0.07
C ASP A 176 -25.39 1.68 0.90
N THR A 177 -24.26 1.12 0.47
CA THR A 177 -23.52 0.09 1.23
C THR A 177 -22.13 0.57 1.55
N ASP A 178 -21.74 0.42 2.80
CA ASP A 178 -20.39 0.67 3.25
C ASP A 178 -19.41 -0.41 2.72
N VAL A 179 -18.33 0.04 2.12
CA VAL A 179 -17.21 -0.77 1.65
C VAL A 179 -16.12 -0.76 2.71
N ASN A 180 -15.91 -1.90 3.34
CA ASN A 180 -14.83 -2.08 4.30
C ASN A 180 -13.53 -2.38 3.57
N ILE A 181 -12.50 -1.59 3.86
CA ILE A 181 -11.15 -1.73 3.35
C ILE A 181 -10.25 -2.08 4.54
N VAL A 182 -9.50 -3.16 4.41
CA VAL A 182 -8.53 -3.59 5.43
C VAL A 182 -7.15 -3.59 4.79
N SER A 183 -6.22 -2.80 5.31
CA SER A 183 -4.84 -2.75 4.84
C SER A 183 -3.91 -3.54 5.75
N GLU A 184 -2.85 -4.08 5.15
CA GLU A 184 -1.78 -4.76 5.84
C GLU A 184 -0.44 -4.20 5.35
N ILE A 185 0.37 -3.70 6.28
CA ILE A 185 1.71 -3.16 6.01
C ILE A 185 2.70 -3.94 6.87
N ILE A 186 3.63 -4.62 6.21
CA ILE A 186 4.69 -5.39 6.86
C ILE A 186 6.03 -4.70 6.56
N ASN A 187 6.93 -4.68 7.53
CA ASN A 187 8.27 -4.08 7.46
C ASN A 187 8.29 -2.54 7.29
N ALA A 188 7.20 -1.85 7.63
CA ALA A 188 7.20 -0.39 7.72
C ALA A 188 6.32 0.05 8.87
N ASP A 189 6.89 0.75 9.85
CA ASP A 189 6.18 1.24 11.03
C ASP A 189 5.82 2.71 10.88
N LYS A 190 4.65 3.10 11.40
CA LYS A 190 4.20 4.49 11.52
C LYS A 190 4.19 5.27 10.20
N VAL A 191 3.79 4.61 9.12
CA VAL A 191 3.62 5.26 7.82
C VAL A 191 2.22 5.84 7.69
N GLU A 192 2.10 6.94 6.96
CA GLU A 192 0.83 7.55 6.59
C GLU A 192 0.45 7.09 5.18
N VAL A 193 -0.72 6.44 5.04
CA VAL A 193 -1.24 5.97 3.75
C VAL A 193 -2.10 7.05 3.12
N GLN A 194 -1.75 7.42 1.90
CA GLN A 194 -2.54 8.27 1.05
C GLN A 194 -3.48 7.42 0.20
N TRP A 195 -4.79 7.65 0.37
CA TRP A 195 -5.84 6.98 -0.38
C TRP A 195 -6.36 7.87 -1.49
N THR A 196 -6.41 7.33 -2.71
CA THR A 196 -7.00 7.99 -3.87
C THR A 196 -7.90 7.00 -4.62
N ILE A 197 -8.84 7.55 -5.37
CA ILE A 197 -9.77 6.76 -6.19
C ILE A 197 -9.74 7.31 -7.62
N SER A 198 -9.72 6.41 -8.60
CA SER A 198 -9.88 6.75 -10.00
C SER A 198 -11.23 6.27 -10.52
N LYS A 199 -11.91 7.13 -11.26
CA LYS A 199 -13.08 6.82 -12.08
C LYS A 199 -12.87 7.40 -13.47
N ASP A 200 -13.14 6.62 -14.52
CA ASP A 200 -12.98 7.04 -15.93
C ASP A 200 -11.59 7.62 -16.23
N GLY A 201 -10.54 7.06 -15.60
CA GLY A 201 -9.14 7.50 -15.75
C GLY A 201 -8.77 8.76 -14.97
N MET A 202 -9.69 9.36 -14.22
CA MET A 202 -9.42 10.52 -13.37
C MET A 202 -9.22 10.10 -11.93
N GLU A 203 -7.96 10.20 -11.44
CA GLU A 203 -7.59 9.94 -10.05
C GLU A 203 -7.73 11.21 -9.21
N LYS A 204 -8.38 11.10 -8.04
CA LYS A 204 -8.56 12.19 -7.06
C LYS A 204 -8.48 11.64 -5.63
N ALA A 205 -8.48 12.53 -4.64
CA ALA A 205 -8.64 12.14 -3.24
C ALA A 205 -9.93 11.31 -3.08
N TYR A 206 -9.88 10.25 -2.26
CA TYR A 206 -11.03 9.34 -2.12
C TYR A 206 -12.31 10.06 -1.69
N THR A 207 -12.21 11.15 -0.93
CA THR A 207 -13.33 11.96 -0.46
C THR A 207 -14.15 12.65 -1.57
N GLU A 208 -13.58 12.77 -2.77
CA GLU A 208 -14.32 13.27 -3.93
C GLU A 208 -15.37 12.27 -4.42
N TYR A 209 -15.07 10.96 -4.31
CA TYR A 209 -15.91 9.88 -4.82
C TYR A 209 -16.68 9.12 -3.75
N ALA A 210 -16.26 9.18 -2.49
CA ALA A 210 -16.86 8.43 -1.40
C ALA A 210 -16.88 9.26 -0.10
N ASP A 211 -17.85 8.98 0.76
CA ASP A 211 -17.93 9.47 2.12
C ASP A 211 -17.42 8.40 3.08
N GLY A 212 -16.87 8.79 4.24
CA GLY A 212 -16.31 7.89 5.23
C GLY A 212 -14.89 8.25 5.62
N ASN A 213 -14.18 7.33 6.24
CA ASN A 213 -12.83 7.57 6.74
C ASN A 213 -11.89 6.41 6.44
N LEU A 214 -10.72 6.72 5.85
CA LEU A 214 -9.62 5.80 5.61
C LEU A 214 -8.38 6.27 6.36
N THR A 215 -7.75 5.33 7.03
CA THR A 215 -6.50 5.49 7.78
C THR A 215 -5.42 4.57 7.20
N SER A 216 -4.26 4.48 7.84
CA SER A 216 -3.22 3.52 7.46
C SER A 216 -3.67 2.06 7.60
N ASP A 217 -4.61 1.76 8.50
CA ASP A 217 -5.15 0.42 8.72
C ASP A 217 -6.36 0.09 7.82
N GLY A 218 -6.73 1.02 6.93
CA GLY A 218 -7.95 0.97 6.14
C GLY A 218 -9.09 1.74 6.79
N GLY A 219 -10.33 1.27 6.61
CA GLY A 219 -11.53 1.91 7.15
C GLY A 219 -12.79 1.54 6.37
N SER A 220 -13.80 2.38 6.43
CA SER A 220 -15.08 2.18 5.77
C SER A 220 -15.48 3.41 4.98
N ILE A 221 -15.88 3.20 3.72
CA ILE A 221 -16.34 4.25 2.81
C ILE A 221 -17.62 3.84 2.08
N CYS A 222 -18.47 4.82 1.75
CA CYS A 222 -19.67 4.65 0.93
C CYS A 222 -19.53 5.47 -0.35
N PHE A 223 -19.63 4.84 -1.51
CA PHE A 223 -19.47 5.52 -2.81
C PHE A 223 -20.70 6.36 -3.15
N LYS A 224 -20.46 7.59 -3.61
CA LYS A 224 -21.53 8.58 -3.92
C LYS A 224 -22.30 8.27 -5.20
N THR A 225 -21.65 7.62 -6.16
CA THR A 225 -22.26 7.29 -7.46
C THR A 225 -21.86 5.88 -7.90
N ASP A 226 -22.67 5.30 -8.79
CA ASP A 226 -22.37 4.04 -9.44
C ASP A 226 -21.21 4.16 -10.45
N GLY A 227 -20.65 3.03 -10.85
CA GLY A 227 -19.57 2.95 -11.84
C GLY A 227 -18.47 2.00 -11.44
N GLU A 228 -17.43 1.94 -12.26
CA GLU A 228 -16.22 1.19 -11.97
C GLU A 228 -15.16 2.13 -11.39
N TYR A 229 -14.58 1.73 -10.30
CA TYR A 229 -13.58 2.49 -9.57
C TYR A 229 -12.33 1.68 -9.34
N THR A 230 -11.17 2.34 -9.36
CA THR A 230 -9.91 1.78 -8.87
C THR A 230 -9.49 2.55 -7.63
N VAL A 231 -9.36 1.86 -6.52
CA VAL A 231 -8.85 2.41 -5.26
C VAL A 231 -7.35 2.19 -5.21
N TYR A 232 -6.59 3.25 -4.97
CA TYR A 232 -5.13 3.25 -4.81
C TYR A 232 -4.79 3.58 -3.37
N ALA A 233 -3.79 2.90 -2.87
CA ALA A 233 -3.17 3.18 -1.58
C ALA A 233 -1.67 3.35 -1.76
N ARG A 234 -1.11 4.47 -1.25
CA ARG A 234 0.31 4.83 -1.39
C ARG A 234 0.88 5.27 -0.07
N PHE A 235 2.11 4.91 0.20
CA PHE A 235 2.88 5.52 1.28
C PHE A 235 4.36 5.65 0.91
N LYS A 236 5.08 6.48 1.68
CA LYS A 236 6.55 6.53 1.66
C LYS A 236 7.08 6.03 2.99
N ASP A 237 8.09 5.17 2.93
CA ASP A 237 8.81 4.79 4.12
C ASP A 237 9.77 5.91 4.59
N ASN A 238 10.41 5.69 5.73
CA ASN A 238 11.33 6.67 6.33
C ASN A 238 12.60 6.92 5.50
N ALA A 239 12.93 6.05 4.54
CA ALA A 239 14.05 6.23 3.62
C ALA A 239 13.63 6.87 2.29
N GLY A 240 12.33 7.17 2.10
CA GLY A 240 11.78 7.89 0.97
C GLY A 240 11.32 7.01 -0.20
N ARG A 241 11.38 5.66 -0.09
CA ARG A 241 10.84 4.74 -1.10
C ARG A 241 9.32 4.74 -1.07
N THR A 242 8.71 4.84 -2.26
CA THR A 242 7.25 4.83 -2.42
C THR A 242 6.76 3.41 -2.69
N TYR A 243 5.69 3.03 -2.01
CA TYR A 243 4.95 1.78 -2.21
C TYR A 243 3.53 2.10 -2.64
N GLU A 244 3.02 1.32 -3.59
CA GLU A 244 1.68 1.49 -4.14
C GLU A 244 1.01 0.13 -4.33
N THR A 245 -0.28 0.07 -4.02
CA THR A 245 -1.16 -1.05 -4.33
C THR A 245 -2.53 -0.53 -4.77
N SER A 246 -3.27 -1.31 -5.55
CA SER A 246 -4.59 -0.92 -6.03
C SER A 246 -5.53 -2.11 -6.18
N GLN A 247 -6.84 -1.85 -6.06
CA GLN A 247 -7.91 -2.80 -6.36
C GLN A 247 -9.07 -2.10 -7.06
N THR A 248 -9.84 -2.87 -7.82
CA THR A 248 -11.02 -2.39 -8.53
C THR A 248 -12.30 -2.82 -7.82
N ILE A 249 -13.32 -1.97 -7.90
CA ILE A 249 -14.66 -2.25 -7.39
C ILE A 249 -15.72 -1.72 -8.36
N LYS A 250 -16.78 -2.50 -8.59
CA LYS A 250 -17.97 -2.05 -9.32
C LYS A 250 -19.06 -1.67 -8.33
N ILE A 251 -19.53 -0.43 -8.45
CA ILE A 251 -20.61 0.12 -7.62
C ILE A 251 -21.88 0.16 -8.44
N TYR A 252 -22.94 -0.42 -7.88
CA TYR A 252 -24.27 -0.45 -8.48
C TYR A 252 -25.16 0.61 -7.85
N LYS A 253 -26.07 1.17 -8.65
CA LYS A 253 -27.18 2.00 -8.14
C LYS A 253 -28.18 1.13 -7.41
N VAL A 254 -28.77 1.68 -6.37
CA VAL A 254 -29.92 1.10 -5.69
C VAL A 254 -31.18 1.50 -6.45
N PRO A 255 -32.04 0.56 -6.87
CA PRO A 255 -33.35 0.87 -7.35
C PRO A 255 -34.17 1.62 -6.30
N VAL A 256 -34.77 2.76 -6.69
CA VAL A 256 -35.64 3.56 -5.81
C VAL A 256 -37.06 3.47 -6.31
N VAL A 257 -37.91 2.83 -5.53
CA VAL A 257 -39.35 2.78 -5.79
C VAL A 257 -39.99 3.96 -5.05
N GLU A 258 -40.38 5.00 -5.77
CA GLU A 258 -41.04 6.17 -5.19
C GLU A 258 -42.49 5.89 -4.85
N TYR A 259 -43.20 5.24 -5.76
CA TYR A 259 -44.56 4.73 -5.52
C TYR A 259 -45.01 3.73 -6.61
N ILE A 260 -46.02 2.93 -6.26
CA ILE A 260 -46.82 2.17 -7.21
C ILE A 260 -48.18 2.88 -7.28
N ASN A 261 -48.42 3.63 -8.34
CA ASN A 261 -49.51 4.60 -8.54
C ASN A 261 -49.51 5.78 -7.55
N ASN A 262 -49.91 6.93 -8.04
CA ASN A 262 -50.07 8.14 -7.24
C ASN A 262 -51.58 8.53 -7.16
N PRO A 263 -52.30 8.17 -6.10
CA PRO A 263 -52.18 7.00 -5.24
C PRO A 263 -52.91 5.78 -5.86
N LEU A 264 -52.43 4.54 -5.58
CA LEU A 264 -53.31 3.38 -5.67
C LEU A 264 -54.52 3.66 -4.77
N PRO A 265 -55.75 3.45 -5.22
CA PRO A 265 -56.88 3.54 -4.32
C PRO A 265 -56.68 2.54 -3.16
N SER A 266 -56.96 2.94 -1.93
CA SER A 266 -56.90 2.03 -0.78
C SER A 266 -57.87 0.84 -0.91
N TYR A 267 -58.85 0.97 -1.76
CA TYR A 267 -59.83 -0.08 -2.07
C TYR A 267 -60.28 -0.03 -3.52
N SER A 268 -60.84 -1.15 -3.99
CA SER A 268 -61.50 -1.28 -5.29
C SER A 268 -62.57 -2.39 -5.24
N TYR A 269 -63.13 -2.72 -6.38
CA TYR A 269 -64.16 -3.76 -6.52
C TYR A 269 -63.75 -4.84 -7.53
N THR A 270 -64.36 -6.04 -7.42
CA THR A 270 -64.03 -7.18 -8.30
C THR A 270 -64.36 -6.97 -9.76
N ASP A 271 -65.22 -5.99 -10.11
CA ASP A 271 -65.55 -5.64 -11.49
C ASP A 271 -64.71 -4.51 -12.08
N ASN A 272 -63.87 -3.85 -11.26
CA ASN A 272 -63.08 -2.72 -11.71
C ASN A 272 -61.69 -3.14 -12.15
N ASP A 273 -61.26 -2.56 -13.27
CA ASP A 273 -59.86 -2.63 -13.68
C ASP A 273 -59.04 -1.62 -12.88
N ILE A 274 -57.95 -2.09 -12.30
CA ILE A 274 -57.00 -1.28 -11.56
C ILE A 274 -55.75 -1.10 -12.43
N GLU A 275 -55.39 0.14 -12.67
CA GLU A 275 -54.16 0.45 -13.39
C GLU A 275 -52.99 0.52 -12.39
N VAL A 276 -52.00 -0.35 -12.53
CA VAL A 276 -50.75 -0.39 -11.75
C VAL A 276 -49.69 0.34 -12.56
N LYS A 277 -49.14 1.45 -12.00
CA LYS A 277 -48.08 2.24 -12.63
C LYS A 277 -46.91 2.41 -11.63
N PRO A 278 -45.81 1.65 -11.79
CA PRO A 278 -44.66 1.84 -10.95
C PRO A 278 -43.88 3.10 -11.36
N ASP A 279 -43.48 3.91 -10.39
CA ASP A 279 -42.45 4.94 -10.56
C ASP A 279 -41.20 4.46 -9.84
N ILE A 280 -40.33 3.83 -10.61
CA ILE A 280 -39.10 3.23 -10.10
C ILE A 280 -37.92 3.81 -10.88
N LYS A 281 -36.97 4.42 -10.14
CA LYS A 281 -35.72 4.96 -10.69
C LYS A 281 -34.61 3.94 -10.59
N ASN A 282 -33.58 4.08 -11.41
CA ASN A 282 -32.36 3.26 -11.42
C ASN A 282 -32.62 1.76 -11.70
N ILE A 283 -33.52 1.44 -12.61
CA ILE A 283 -33.84 0.06 -13.02
C ILE A 283 -33.36 -0.29 -14.44
N ASP A 284 -32.46 0.51 -15.01
CA ASP A 284 -32.01 0.32 -16.40
C ASP A 284 -31.50 -1.11 -16.61
N GLY A 285 -32.16 -1.87 -17.49
CA GLY A 285 -31.86 -3.26 -17.78
C GLY A 285 -32.39 -4.30 -16.79
N LEU A 286 -33.04 -3.89 -15.69
CA LEU A 286 -33.64 -4.80 -14.70
C LEU A 286 -35.13 -5.03 -15.01
N ASN A 287 -35.64 -6.18 -14.52
CA ASN A 287 -37.07 -6.53 -14.64
C ASN A 287 -37.75 -6.40 -13.28
N ILE A 288 -39.06 -6.05 -13.34
CA ILE A 288 -39.95 -6.06 -12.19
C ILE A 288 -40.73 -7.38 -12.19
N ASP A 289 -40.55 -8.18 -11.15
CA ASP A 289 -41.34 -9.34 -10.85
C ASP A 289 -42.49 -8.95 -9.93
N TRP A 290 -43.74 -9.24 -10.38
CA TRP A 290 -44.93 -8.88 -9.65
C TRP A 290 -45.47 -10.05 -8.85
N TYR A 291 -45.76 -9.79 -7.58
CA TYR A 291 -46.38 -10.76 -6.67
C TYR A 291 -47.62 -10.17 -6.02
N ILE A 292 -48.55 -11.03 -5.66
CA ILE A 292 -49.68 -10.71 -4.79
C ILE A 292 -49.68 -11.73 -3.64
N ASN A 293 -49.69 -11.26 -2.40
CA ASN A 293 -49.60 -12.09 -1.21
C ASN A 293 -48.43 -13.11 -1.29
N ASN A 294 -47.27 -12.66 -1.79
CA ASN A 294 -46.04 -13.45 -2.00
C ASN A 294 -46.16 -14.63 -2.98
N LYS A 295 -47.19 -14.63 -3.83
CA LYS A 295 -47.37 -15.59 -4.92
C LYS A 295 -47.45 -14.89 -6.27
N SER A 296 -47.37 -15.65 -7.37
CA SER A 296 -47.53 -15.07 -8.70
C SER A 296 -48.83 -14.29 -8.81
N TYR A 297 -48.74 -13.07 -9.28
CA TYR A 297 -49.92 -12.19 -9.40
C TYR A 297 -51.04 -12.81 -10.26
N ALA A 298 -50.68 -13.62 -11.24
CA ALA A 298 -51.64 -14.26 -12.15
C ALA A 298 -52.61 -15.24 -11.46
N GLU A 299 -52.29 -15.70 -10.24
CA GLU A 299 -53.21 -16.53 -9.44
C GLU A 299 -54.44 -15.71 -8.99
N TYR A 300 -54.24 -14.44 -8.68
CA TYR A 300 -55.23 -13.60 -8.01
C TYR A 300 -55.99 -12.67 -8.97
N VAL A 301 -55.35 -12.31 -10.10
CA VAL A 301 -55.91 -11.32 -11.03
C VAL A 301 -55.98 -11.83 -12.45
N SER A 302 -56.84 -11.22 -13.27
CA SER A 302 -56.75 -11.23 -14.72
C SER A 302 -56.07 -9.96 -15.20
N GLY A 303 -55.40 -10.01 -16.36
CA GLY A 303 -54.62 -8.92 -16.90
C GLY A 303 -53.13 -9.24 -16.90
N LYS A 304 -52.28 -8.28 -17.26
CA LYS A 304 -50.84 -8.45 -17.38
C LYS A 304 -50.12 -7.28 -16.74
N LEU A 305 -49.06 -7.58 -15.99
CA LEU A 305 -48.09 -6.61 -15.44
C LEU A 305 -46.72 -6.86 -16.07
N ASP A 306 -46.05 -5.76 -16.42
CA ASP A 306 -44.66 -5.72 -16.88
C ASP A 306 -43.88 -4.59 -16.17
N ASN A 307 -42.69 -4.23 -16.68
CA ASN A 307 -41.87 -3.14 -16.10
C ASN A 307 -42.58 -1.77 -16.11
N ASN A 308 -43.55 -1.56 -16.97
CA ASN A 308 -44.34 -0.34 -17.02
C ASN A 308 -45.66 -0.44 -16.21
N GLY A 309 -45.84 -1.56 -15.52
CA GLY A 309 -47.09 -1.89 -14.84
C GLY A 309 -48.10 -2.51 -15.77
N GLY A 310 -49.38 -2.11 -15.66
CA GLY A 310 -50.48 -2.61 -16.50
C GLY A 310 -51.82 -2.53 -15.80
N LYS A 311 -52.87 -3.07 -16.49
CA LYS A 311 -54.24 -3.16 -15.94
C LYS A 311 -54.50 -4.57 -15.45
N ILE A 312 -55.00 -4.67 -14.23
CA ILE A 312 -55.38 -5.93 -13.59
C ILE A 312 -56.81 -5.83 -12.99
N ARG A 313 -57.48 -6.97 -12.89
CA ARG A 313 -58.75 -7.10 -12.22
C ARG A 313 -58.70 -8.27 -11.26
N PHE A 314 -59.04 -8.04 -10.00
CA PHE A 314 -59.05 -9.07 -8.98
C PHE A 314 -60.21 -10.05 -9.20
N LYS A 315 -59.93 -11.35 -9.03
CA LYS A 315 -60.89 -12.42 -9.23
C LYS A 315 -61.82 -12.62 -8.02
N GLN A 316 -61.39 -12.22 -6.85
CA GLN A 316 -62.07 -12.41 -5.57
C GLN A 316 -61.91 -11.21 -4.67
N GLN A 317 -62.86 -11.02 -3.75
CA GLN A 317 -62.75 -10.05 -2.65
C GLN A 317 -61.65 -10.47 -1.66
N GLY A 318 -61.06 -9.51 -0.96
CA GLY A 318 -60.08 -9.77 0.08
C GLY A 318 -59.08 -8.64 0.27
N ASN A 319 -58.19 -8.82 1.21
CA ASN A 319 -57.07 -7.92 1.44
C ASN A 319 -55.84 -8.46 0.70
N TYR A 320 -55.26 -7.64 -0.10
CA TYR A 320 -54.13 -8.00 -0.95
C TYR A 320 -52.94 -7.10 -0.73
N THR A 321 -51.76 -7.72 -0.71
CA THR A 321 -50.46 -6.98 -0.79
C THR A 321 -49.92 -7.18 -2.19
N VAL A 322 -49.83 -6.10 -2.97
CA VAL A 322 -49.21 -6.07 -4.28
C VAL A 322 -47.74 -5.71 -4.10
N THR A 323 -46.83 -6.58 -4.53
CA THR A 323 -45.38 -6.43 -4.38
C THR A 323 -44.72 -6.28 -5.75
N ALA A 324 -43.96 -5.19 -5.94
CA ALA A 324 -42.98 -5.07 -7.00
C ALA A 324 -41.63 -5.56 -6.45
N SER A 325 -41.03 -6.54 -7.10
CA SER A 325 -39.73 -7.12 -6.71
C SER A 325 -38.73 -6.97 -7.84
N ILE A 326 -37.55 -6.43 -7.52
CA ILE A 326 -36.47 -6.21 -8.48
C ILE A 326 -35.26 -6.96 -7.96
N THR A 327 -34.65 -7.80 -8.79
CA THR A 327 -33.39 -8.46 -8.49
C THR A 327 -32.30 -7.86 -9.38
N ASP A 328 -31.26 -7.33 -8.78
CA ASP A 328 -30.14 -6.76 -9.53
C ASP A 328 -29.11 -7.82 -9.98
N GLU A 329 -28.07 -7.37 -10.69
CA GLU A 329 -27.01 -8.23 -11.21
C GLU A 329 -26.18 -8.91 -10.09
N THR A 330 -26.21 -8.39 -8.87
CA THR A 330 -25.52 -8.97 -7.71
C THR A 330 -26.35 -10.03 -6.99
N GLY A 331 -27.65 -10.16 -7.36
CA GLY A 331 -28.62 -11.01 -6.69
C GLY A 331 -29.31 -10.36 -5.49
N ARG A 332 -29.07 -9.05 -5.24
CA ARG A 332 -29.79 -8.30 -4.20
C ARG A 332 -31.22 -8.03 -4.64
N ILE A 333 -32.17 -8.27 -3.72
CA ILE A 333 -33.61 -8.14 -3.99
C ILE A 333 -34.13 -6.88 -3.30
N PHE A 334 -34.81 -6.04 -4.07
CA PHE A 334 -35.49 -4.85 -3.62
C PHE A 334 -37.00 -5.09 -3.76
N LYS A 335 -37.76 -4.83 -2.68
CA LYS A 335 -39.21 -5.05 -2.65
C LYS A 335 -39.95 -3.80 -2.23
N TYR A 336 -41.08 -3.55 -2.88
CA TYR A 336 -41.99 -2.50 -2.51
C TYR A 336 -43.40 -3.07 -2.44
N ASP A 337 -44.08 -2.91 -1.30
CA ASP A 337 -45.38 -3.47 -1.01
C ASP A 337 -46.45 -2.37 -0.92
N VAL A 338 -47.62 -2.61 -1.55
CA VAL A 338 -48.80 -1.77 -1.41
C VAL A 338 -49.96 -2.64 -1.00
N GLN A 339 -50.73 -2.19 -0.02
CA GLN A 339 -51.93 -2.86 0.43
C GLN A 339 -53.17 -2.32 -0.30
N LEU A 340 -54.10 -3.21 -0.62
CA LEU A 340 -55.30 -2.92 -1.37
C LEU A 340 -56.43 -3.82 -0.90
N ASP A 341 -57.57 -3.23 -0.55
CA ASP A 341 -58.80 -3.93 -0.21
C ASP A 341 -59.72 -4.07 -1.43
N ILE A 342 -60.14 -5.29 -1.72
CA ILE A 342 -61.03 -5.57 -2.82
C ILE A 342 -62.40 -6.01 -2.26
N TYR A 343 -63.42 -5.26 -2.61
CA TYR A 343 -64.78 -5.54 -2.22
C TYR A 343 -65.55 -6.23 -3.35
N PRO A 344 -66.54 -7.04 -3.02
CA PRO A 344 -67.41 -7.63 -4.03
C PRO A 344 -68.35 -6.57 -4.61
N VAL A 345 -68.82 -6.82 -5.82
CA VAL A 345 -69.91 -6.04 -6.40
C VAL A 345 -71.19 -6.53 -5.81
N LEU A 346 -71.95 -5.59 -5.27
CA LEU A 346 -73.29 -5.89 -4.75
C LEU A 346 -74.31 -6.15 -5.88
N TYR A 347 -75.00 -7.25 -5.82
CA TYR A 347 -76.09 -7.54 -6.72
C TYR A 347 -77.44 -7.40 -5.99
N ILE A 348 -78.34 -6.63 -6.59
CA ILE A 348 -79.70 -6.48 -6.10
C ILE A 348 -80.65 -6.87 -7.27
N GLY A 349 -81.42 -7.90 -7.06
CA GLY A 349 -82.50 -8.33 -7.97
C GLY A 349 -83.82 -8.16 -7.29
N ILE A 350 -84.81 -7.61 -8.04
CA ILE A 350 -86.16 -7.52 -7.56
C ILE A 350 -87.01 -8.51 -8.35
N GLU A 351 -87.68 -9.35 -7.64
CA GLU A 351 -88.70 -10.28 -8.23
C GLU A 351 -90.07 -9.80 -7.81
N ILE A 352 -90.91 -9.54 -8.84
CA ILE A 352 -92.28 -9.11 -8.67
C ILE A 352 -93.11 -9.77 -9.80
N PRO A 353 -94.37 -10.21 -9.55
CA PRO A 353 -95.21 -10.72 -10.53
C PRO A 353 -95.42 -9.71 -11.68
N SER A 354 -95.53 -10.16 -12.91
CA SER A 354 -95.68 -9.31 -14.06
C SER A 354 -97.08 -8.67 -14.18
N TYR A 355 -98.07 -9.15 -13.42
CA TYR A 355 -99.39 -8.61 -13.32
C TYR A 355 -100.04 -8.97 -12.00
N SER A 356 -100.97 -8.13 -11.54
CA SER A 356 -101.82 -8.35 -10.35
C SER A 356 -103.13 -7.62 -10.53
N HIS A 357 -104.06 -7.85 -9.57
CA HIS A 357 -105.29 -7.16 -9.48
C HIS A 357 -105.36 -6.22 -8.27
N THR A 358 -106.15 -5.22 -8.30
CA THR A 358 -106.26 -4.16 -7.25
C THR A 358 -106.65 -4.67 -5.87
N ASP A 359 -107.22 -5.89 -5.79
CA ASP A 359 -107.73 -6.57 -4.60
C ASP A 359 -106.78 -7.68 -4.13
N THR A 360 -105.62 -7.83 -4.76
CA THR A 360 -104.61 -8.91 -4.49
C THR A 360 -103.37 -8.33 -3.94
N ASN A 361 -102.90 -8.92 -2.82
CA ASN A 361 -101.59 -8.60 -2.31
C ASN A 361 -100.51 -9.15 -3.23
N VAL A 362 -99.50 -8.30 -3.51
CA VAL A 362 -98.38 -8.65 -4.35
C VAL A 362 -97.18 -8.86 -3.45
N GLN A 363 -96.52 -10.00 -3.58
CA GLN A 363 -95.27 -10.23 -2.90
C GLN A 363 -94.15 -9.65 -3.77
N VAL A 364 -93.31 -8.81 -3.13
CA VAL A 364 -92.06 -8.28 -3.73
C VAL A 364 -90.88 -8.91 -2.96
N ASN A 365 -90.06 -9.68 -3.69
CA ASN A 365 -88.84 -10.27 -3.12
C ASN A 365 -87.65 -9.48 -3.60
N VAL A 366 -86.72 -9.22 -2.68
CA VAL A 366 -85.40 -8.67 -3.02
C VAL A 366 -84.36 -9.75 -2.81
N ASN A 367 -83.69 -10.14 -3.89
CA ASN A 367 -82.59 -11.04 -3.89
C ASN A 367 -81.31 -10.20 -3.87
N THR A 368 -80.50 -10.34 -2.80
CA THR A 368 -79.21 -9.66 -2.69
C THR A 368 -78.13 -10.69 -2.56
N GLU A 369 -77.07 -10.56 -3.37
CA GLU A 369 -75.83 -11.32 -3.21
C GLU A 369 -74.74 -10.41 -2.61
N GLU A 370 -73.88 -10.94 -1.71
CA GLU A 370 -72.77 -10.24 -1.05
C GLU A 370 -73.18 -9.05 -0.17
N VAL A 371 -74.46 -9.01 0.29
CA VAL A 371 -74.98 -7.95 1.18
C VAL A 371 -75.21 -8.55 2.56
N ASN A 372 -74.22 -8.42 3.43
CA ASN A 372 -74.38 -8.69 4.87
C ASN A 372 -74.65 -7.37 5.60
N ASP A 373 -75.66 -7.36 6.51
CA ASP A 373 -75.97 -6.25 7.44
C ASP A 373 -76.29 -4.90 6.75
N LYS A 374 -77.01 -4.91 5.62
CA LYS A 374 -77.48 -3.68 4.94
C LYS A 374 -78.92 -3.40 5.20
N THR A 375 -79.21 -2.13 5.35
CA THR A 375 -80.64 -1.64 5.36
C THR A 375 -81.09 -1.38 3.94
N ILE A 376 -82.22 -1.91 3.59
CA ILE A 376 -82.90 -1.60 2.29
C ILE A 376 -83.93 -0.53 2.55
N ASP A 377 -83.74 0.64 1.97
CA ASP A 377 -84.74 1.71 1.96
C ASP A 377 -85.63 1.57 0.72
N TRP A 378 -86.92 1.52 0.93
CA TRP A 378 -87.91 1.31 -0.11
C TRP A 378 -88.50 2.63 -0.59
#